data_399604d22222e242475afb8c1bfbba70
#
_entry.id   399604d22222e242475afb8c1bfbba70
#
_cell.length_a   1.000
_cell.length_b   1.000
_cell.length_c   1.000
_cell.angle_alpha   90.00
_cell.angle_beta   90.00
_cell.angle_gamma   90.00
#
_symmetry.space_group_name_H-M   'P 1'
#
loop_
_entity.id
_entity.type
_entity.pdbx_description
1 polymer ?
#
loop_
_entity_poly.entity_id
_entity_poly.type
_entity_poly.pdbx_seq_one_letter_code
_entity_poly.pdbx_strand_id
1 'polypeptide(L)' 'MQYDVLIENINPCGGEKHAIRTFQEVETDDPVEWVKKSAKFPVIYTSRNPRGDIIVVSANGRGYIDRYTFTR' A
#
# COMPACT_ATOMS: atom_id res chain seq x y z
N MET A 1 8.56 -13.04 7.39
CA MET A 1 7.21 -13.53 7.11
C MET A 1 6.82 -13.17 5.69
N GLN A 2 6.14 -14.05 5.00
CA GLN A 2 5.74 -13.81 3.62
C GLN A 2 4.32 -13.28 3.53
N TYR A 3 4.13 -12.26 2.70
CA TYR A 3 2.83 -11.63 2.48
C TYR A 3 2.49 -11.60 0.99
N ASP A 4 1.20 -11.71 0.71
CA ASP A 4 0.66 -11.30 -0.57
C ASP A 4 0.30 -9.84 -0.46
N VAL A 5 0.79 -9.02 -1.38
CA VAL A 5 0.59 -7.57 -1.32
C VAL A 5 -0.20 -7.12 -2.53
N LEU A 6 -1.32 -6.48 -2.27
CA LEU A 6 -2.07 -5.76 -3.29
C LEU A 6 -1.63 -4.31 -3.26
N ILE A 7 -1.11 -3.82 -4.38
CA ILE A 7 -0.67 -2.44 -4.52
C ILE A 7 -1.65 -1.72 -5.44
N GLU A 8 -2.28 -0.68 -4.93
CA GLU A 8 -3.25 0.11 -5.68
C GLU A 8 -2.71 1.52 -5.86
N ASN A 9 -2.43 1.89 -7.11
CA ASN A 9 -1.95 3.23 -7.45
C ASN A 9 -3.15 4.06 -7.91
N ILE A 10 -3.51 5.06 -7.12
CA ILE A 10 -4.68 5.90 -7.33
C ILE A 10 -4.20 7.30 -7.70
N ASN A 11 -4.69 7.83 -8.83
CA ASN A 11 -4.33 9.18 -9.23
C ASN A 11 -5.52 10.13 -9.10
N PRO A 12 -5.29 11.46 -9.03
CA PRO A 12 -6.36 12.41 -8.79
C PRO A 12 -7.38 12.53 -9.94
N CYS A 13 -6.99 12.15 -11.15
CA CYS A 13 -7.88 12.27 -12.32
C CYS A 13 -8.86 11.10 -12.43
N GLY A 14 -8.44 9.91 -12.00
CA GLY A 14 -9.25 8.70 -12.18
C GLY A 14 -9.91 8.19 -10.92
N GLY A 15 -9.38 8.54 -9.76
CA GLY A 15 -9.85 8.02 -8.48
C GLY A 15 -9.73 6.49 -8.39
N GLU A 16 -10.49 5.89 -7.50
CA GLU A 16 -10.41 4.45 -7.28
C GLU A 16 -10.89 3.61 -8.46
N LYS A 17 -11.79 4.14 -9.28
CA LYS A 17 -12.30 3.41 -10.44
C LYS A 17 -11.21 3.10 -11.46
N HIS A 18 -10.21 3.95 -11.54
CA HIS A 18 -9.12 3.82 -12.51
C HIS A 18 -7.79 3.49 -11.85
N ALA A 19 -7.82 3.01 -10.61
CA ALA A 19 -6.60 2.62 -9.92
C ALA A 19 -5.93 1.45 -10.63
N ILE A 20 -4.61 1.52 -10.74
CA ILE A 20 -3.81 0.42 -11.25
C ILE A 20 -3.54 -0.52 -10.08
N ARG A 21 -3.90 -1.78 -10.23
CA ARG A 21 -3.74 -2.79 -9.20
C ARG A 21 -2.70 -3.81 -9.61
N THR A 22 -1.76 -4.06 -8.71
CA THR A 22 -0.68 -5.01 -8.93
C THR A 22 -0.59 -5.94 -7.73
N PHE A 23 -0.35 -7.21 -7.97
CA PHE A 23 -0.11 -8.19 -6.91
C PHE A 23 1.36 -8.58 -6.88
N GLN A 24 1.88 -8.74 -5.68
CA GLN A 24 3.27 -9.08 -5.48
C GLN A 24 3.43 -9.89 -4.19
N GLU A 25 4.34 -10.87 -4.20
CA GLU A 25 4.72 -11.56 -2.98
C GLU A 25 5.92 -10.85 -2.36
N VAL A 26 5.87 -10.61 -1.05
CA VAL A 26 6.91 -9.87 -0.34
C VAL A 26 7.30 -10.62 0.92
N GLU A 27 8.60 -10.79 1.13
CA GLU A 27 9.14 -11.31 2.37
C GLU A 27 9.64 -10.15 3.22
N THR A 28 8.99 -9.93 4.36
CA THR A 28 9.39 -8.87 5.30
C THR A 28 8.86 -9.17 6.70
N ASP A 29 9.58 -8.71 7.71
CA ASP A 29 9.11 -8.76 9.09
C ASP A 29 8.40 -7.47 9.49
N ASP A 30 8.55 -6.41 8.66
CA ASP A 30 7.97 -5.11 8.94
C ASP A 30 7.38 -4.50 7.66
N PRO A 31 6.08 -4.73 7.40
CA PRO A 31 5.43 -4.19 6.21
C PRO A 31 5.54 -2.67 6.07
N VAL A 32 5.43 -1.93 7.17
CA VAL A 32 5.51 -0.47 7.12
C VAL A 32 6.90 -0.03 6.65
N GLU A 33 7.95 -0.63 7.19
CA GLU A 33 9.33 -0.32 6.77
C GLU A 33 9.57 -0.70 5.31
N TRP A 34 9.01 -1.82 4.89
CA TRP A 34 9.13 -2.24 3.49
C TRP A 34 8.53 -1.17 2.57
N VAL A 35 7.34 -0.64 2.90
CA VAL A 35 6.71 0.41 2.11
C VAL A 35 7.54 1.70 2.14
N LYS A 36 8.06 2.09 3.29
CA LYS A 36 8.90 3.30 3.39
C LYS A 36 10.10 3.24 2.47
N LYS A 37 10.67 2.06 2.27
CA LYS A 37 11.84 1.87 1.40
C LYS A 37 11.47 1.77 -0.07
N SER A 38 10.28 1.26 -0.37
CA SER A 38 9.86 0.94 -1.74
C SER A 38 9.00 2.01 -2.38
N ALA A 39 8.23 2.77 -1.58
CA ALA A 39 7.31 3.75 -2.10
C ALA A 39 8.00 5.06 -2.49
N LYS A 40 7.44 5.72 -3.51
CA LYS A 40 7.92 7.04 -3.95
C LYS A 40 7.53 8.15 -2.97
N PHE A 41 6.43 7.96 -2.25
CA PHE A 41 5.83 8.98 -1.40
C PHE A 41 5.91 8.57 0.05
N PRO A 42 5.89 9.54 0.98
CA PRO A 42 5.92 9.21 2.40
C PRO A 42 4.67 8.46 2.85
N VAL A 43 4.84 7.59 3.82
CA VAL A 43 3.73 6.88 4.45
C VAL A 43 2.95 7.88 5.31
N ILE A 44 1.64 7.97 5.07
CA ILE A 44 0.77 8.90 5.79
C ILE A 44 -0.23 8.20 6.70
N TYR A 45 -0.41 6.89 6.54
CA TYR A 45 -1.43 6.17 7.28
C TYR A 45 -1.12 4.68 7.32
N THR A 46 -1.35 4.06 8.45
CA THR A 46 -1.26 2.61 8.61
C THR A 46 -2.48 2.13 9.39
N SER A 47 -2.95 0.94 9.05
CA SER A 47 -4.12 0.35 9.71
C SER A 47 -3.99 -1.17 9.72
N ARG A 48 -4.75 -1.80 10.59
CA ARG A 48 -4.88 -3.26 10.64
C ARG A 48 -6.36 -3.58 10.77
N ASN A 49 -6.86 -4.43 9.88
CA ASN A 49 -8.26 -4.83 9.96
C ASN A 49 -8.43 -6.02 10.93
N PRO A 50 -9.69 -6.37 11.29
CA PRO A 50 -9.94 -7.48 12.23
C PRO A 50 -9.38 -8.83 11.78
N ARG A 51 -9.16 -9.03 10.49
CA ARG A 51 -8.59 -10.27 9.97
C ARG A 51 -7.07 -10.31 10.06
N GLY A 52 -6.45 -9.21 10.46
CA GLY A 52 -5.01 -9.12 10.58
C GLY A 52 -4.29 -8.62 9.34
N ASP A 53 -5.02 -8.22 8.29
CA ASP A 53 -4.41 -7.58 7.11
C ASP A 53 -3.85 -6.23 7.52
N ILE A 54 -2.69 -5.90 6.98
CA ILE A 54 -2.02 -4.63 7.27
C ILE A 54 -2.15 -3.73 6.04
N ILE A 55 -2.67 -2.54 6.26
CA ILE A 55 -2.88 -1.56 5.19
C ILE A 55 -1.94 -0.39 5.43
N VAL A 56 -1.13 -0.07 4.43
CA VAL A 56 -0.19 1.05 4.49
C VAL A 56 -0.49 1.98 3.31
N VAL A 57 -0.64 3.26 3.59
CA VAL A 57 -0.96 4.25 2.57
C VAL A 57 0.17 5.27 2.49
N SER A 58 0.66 5.51 1.29
CA SER A 58 1.59 6.59 1.01
C SER A 58 0.96 7.58 0.04
N ALA A 59 1.32 8.84 0.14
CA ALA A 59 0.72 9.88 -0.70
C ALA A 59 1.66 11.07 -0.86
N ASN A 60 1.49 11.81 -1.96
CA ASN A 60 2.31 12.99 -2.24
C ASN A 60 1.67 14.31 -1.80
N GLY A 61 0.48 14.27 -1.18
CA GLY A 61 -0.24 15.47 -0.79
C GLY A 61 -0.95 16.19 -1.92
N ARG A 62 -0.94 15.63 -3.14
CA ARG A 62 -1.54 16.23 -4.35
C ARG A 62 -2.57 15.30 -5.00
N GLY A 63 -3.05 14.31 -4.27
CA GLY A 63 -4.05 13.39 -4.77
C GLY A 63 -3.50 12.07 -5.31
N TYR A 64 -2.18 11.91 -5.44
CA TYR A 64 -1.59 10.62 -5.77
C TYR A 64 -1.48 9.79 -4.51
N ILE A 65 -2.10 8.64 -4.51
CA ILE A 65 -2.17 7.75 -3.35
C ILE A 65 -1.78 6.35 -3.77
N ASP A 66 -0.91 5.71 -3.00
CA ASP A 66 -0.56 4.31 -3.16
C ASP A 66 -0.99 3.57 -1.91
N ARG A 67 -1.85 2.57 -2.08
CA ARG A 67 -2.34 1.77 -0.97
C ARG A 67 -1.78 0.36 -1.09
N TYR A 68 -1.14 -0.10 -0.02
CA TYR A 68 -0.53 -1.42 0.07
C TYR A 68 -1.31 -2.24 1.08
N THR A 69 -1.89 -3.35 0.64
CA THR A 69 -2.63 -4.26 1.52
C THR A 69 -1.83 -5.56 1.64
N PHE A 70 -1.34 -5.84 2.84
CA PHE A 70 -0.55 -7.02 3.14
C PHE A 70 -1.45 -8.10 3.73
N THR A 71 -1.52 -9.24 3.06
CA THR A 71 -2.32 -10.39 3.46
C THR A 71 -1.41 -11.61 3.60
N ARG A 72 -1.59 -12.38 4.62
CA ARG A 72 -0.81 -13.62 4.79
C ARG A 72 -1.38 -14.78 4.01
#